data_9ea285b58d50cda3c71bc7dfe0a1707b
#
_entry.id   9ea285b58d50cda3c71bc7dfe0a1707b
#
_cell.length_a   1.000
_cell.length_b   1.000
_cell.length_c   1.000
_cell.angle_alpha   90.00
_cell.angle_beta   90.00
_cell.angle_gamma   90.00
#
_symmetry.space_group_name_H-M   'P 1'
#
loop_
_entity.id
_entity.type
_entity.pdbx_description
1 polymer ?
#
loop_
_entity_poly.entity_id
_entity_poly.type
_entity_poly.pdbx_seq_one_letter_code
_entity_poly.pdbx_strand_id
1 'polypeptide(L)'
;MPPGNSECLGAWGREYSRIISRFEDTVAAQFHGHTHYDHFALHYDPANTSRATSVGFISPSVATYTGLSPGYRIYHVDPDTYQVRAPVIRLVAMFVLDHHPYVVMSD
;
A
#
# COMPACT_ATOMS: atom_id res chain seq x y z
N MET A 1 7.33 -4.08 -4.47
CA MET A 1 6.29 -5.02 -4.91
C MET A 1 5.76 -5.74 -3.68
N PRO A 2 4.45 -5.83 -3.48
CA PRO A 2 3.89 -6.56 -2.34
C PRO A 2 4.10 -8.07 -2.48
N PRO A 3 4.28 -8.82 -1.37
CA PRO A 3 4.35 -10.27 -1.41
C PRO A 3 3.02 -10.85 -1.90
N GLY A 4 3.08 -11.95 -2.65
CA GLY A 4 1.90 -12.59 -3.22
C GLY A 4 1.40 -11.99 -4.54
N ASN A 5 2.01 -10.91 -5.03
CA ASN A 5 1.78 -10.44 -6.39
C ASN A 5 2.22 -11.51 -7.41
N SER A 6 1.49 -11.65 -8.51
CA SER A 6 1.76 -12.68 -9.54
C SER A 6 3.14 -12.58 -10.19
N GLU A 7 3.76 -11.40 -10.14
CA GLU A 7 5.11 -11.16 -10.66
C GLU A 7 6.21 -11.48 -9.62
N CYS A 8 5.83 -11.81 -8.37
CA CYS A 8 6.76 -12.24 -7.34
C CYS A 8 7.01 -13.74 -7.37
N LEU A 9 8.27 -14.14 -7.12
CA LEU A 9 8.56 -15.54 -6.85
C LEU A 9 7.82 -16.00 -5.58
N GLY A 10 7.07 -17.09 -5.67
CA GLY A 10 6.33 -17.63 -4.54
C GLY A 10 7.20 -17.97 -3.33
N ALA A 11 8.46 -18.38 -3.55
CA ALA A 11 9.42 -18.59 -2.48
C ALA A 11 9.72 -17.31 -1.69
N TRP A 12 9.94 -16.19 -2.39
CA TRP A 12 10.17 -14.89 -1.76
C TRP A 12 8.97 -14.46 -0.92
N GLY A 13 7.74 -14.57 -1.45
CA GLY A 13 6.52 -14.22 -0.72
C GLY A 13 6.35 -15.04 0.57
N ARG A 14 6.66 -16.34 0.53
CA ARG A 14 6.60 -17.21 1.72
C ARG A 14 7.62 -16.80 2.79
N GLU A 15 8.88 -16.59 2.40
CA GLU A 15 9.91 -16.19 3.36
C GLU A 15 9.66 -14.79 3.93
N TYR A 16 9.19 -13.86 3.09
CA TYR A 16 8.76 -12.55 3.55
C TYR A 16 7.67 -12.66 4.63
N SER A 17 6.61 -13.43 4.37
CA SER A 17 5.51 -13.62 5.33
C SER A 17 5.98 -14.25 6.64
N ARG A 18 6.92 -15.20 6.59
CA ARG A 18 7.52 -15.80 7.79
C ARG A 18 8.29 -14.79 8.62
N ILE A 19 9.08 -13.93 7.97
CA ILE A 19 9.84 -12.89 8.65
C ILE A 19 8.89 -11.89 9.32
N ILE A 20 7.91 -11.37 8.58
CA ILE A 20 6.96 -10.40 9.11
C ILE A 20 6.16 -10.98 10.28
N SER A 21 5.67 -12.22 10.17
CA SER A 21 4.95 -12.88 11.27
C SER A 21 5.83 -13.12 12.49
N ARG A 22 7.11 -13.45 12.30
CA ARG A 22 8.05 -13.63 13.42
C ARG A 22 8.29 -12.34 14.20
N PHE A 23 8.27 -11.20 13.53
CA PHE A 23 8.59 -9.90 14.09
C PHE A 23 7.35 -8.99 14.16
N GLU A 24 6.15 -9.58 14.29
CA GLU A 24 4.89 -8.82 14.29
C GLU A 24 4.82 -7.74 15.38
N ASP A 25 5.43 -7.98 16.55
CA ASP A 25 5.49 -7.00 17.65
C ASP A 25 6.50 -5.85 17.38
N THR A 26 7.34 -5.98 16.37
CA THR A 26 8.37 -5.00 16.02
C THR A 26 8.02 -4.24 14.74
N VAL A 27 7.41 -4.92 13.78
CA VAL A 27 7.04 -4.34 12.48
C VAL A 27 5.71 -3.63 12.59
N ALA A 28 5.74 -2.33 12.82
CA ALA A 28 4.55 -1.52 13.02
C ALA A 28 3.75 -1.26 11.72
N ALA A 29 4.41 -1.25 10.56
CA ALA A 29 3.76 -1.04 9.27
C ALA A 29 4.62 -1.56 8.11
N GLN A 30 3.98 -1.82 6.97
CA GLN A 30 4.63 -2.21 5.73
C GLN A 30 4.10 -1.34 4.60
N PHE A 31 5.00 -0.81 3.77
CA PHE A 31 4.64 0.07 2.65
C PHE A 31 5.17 -0.51 1.35
N HIS A 32 4.29 -0.61 0.38
CA HIS A 32 4.55 -1.18 -0.94
C HIS A 32 4.11 -0.24 -2.05
N GLY A 33 4.63 -0.46 -3.23
CA GLY A 33 4.19 0.15 -4.47
C GLY A 33 4.03 -0.92 -5.54
N HIS A 34 4.34 -0.59 -6.79
CA HIS A 34 4.40 -1.45 -7.97
C HIS A 34 3.07 -1.59 -8.73
N THR A 35 1.97 -1.85 -8.07
CA THR A 35 0.68 -2.10 -8.73
C THR A 35 0.02 -0.85 -9.29
N HIS A 36 0.43 0.33 -8.86
CA HIS A 36 -0.14 1.64 -9.14
C HIS A 36 -1.56 1.85 -8.60
N TYR A 37 -2.16 0.83 -7.98
CA TYR A 37 -3.48 0.92 -7.35
C TYR A 37 -3.34 1.30 -5.88
N ASP A 38 -4.34 2.02 -5.39
CA ASP A 38 -4.50 2.33 -3.99
C ASP A 38 -5.26 1.20 -3.29
N HIS A 39 -4.54 0.34 -2.59
CA HIS A 39 -5.13 -0.78 -1.87
C HIS A 39 -4.27 -1.21 -0.67
N PHE A 40 -4.68 -2.26 0.01
CA PHE A 40 -3.92 -2.87 1.11
C PHE A 40 -3.95 -4.40 0.97
N ALA A 41 -3.00 -5.04 1.63
CA ALA A 41 -2.96 -6.49 1.78
C ALA A 41 -2.94 -6.85 3.26
N LEU A 42 -3.72 -7.84 3.66
CA LEU A 42 -3.63 -8.43 4.99
C LEU A 42 -2.64 -9.59 4.97
N HIS A 43 -1.78 -9.61 5.96
CA HIS A 43 -0.89 -10.73 6.22
C HIS A 43 -1.46 -11.57 7.36
N TYR A 44 -1.41 -12.88 7.20
CA TYR A 44 -1.96 -13.84 8.15
C TYR A 44 -0.85 -14.71 8.73
N ASP A 45 -1.09 -15.17 9.95
CA ASP A 45 -0.22 -16.13 10.61
C ASP A 45 -0.13 -17.42 9.76
N PRO A 46 1.06 -17.87 9.37
CA PRO A 46 1.21 -19.11 8.61
C PRO A 46 0.69 -20.36 9.33
N ALA A 47 0.65 -20.34 10.67
CA ALA A 47 0.13 -21.43 11.48
C ALA A 47 -1.37 -21.32 11.75
N ASN A 48 -1.96 -20.10 11.62
CA ASN A 48 -3.38 -19.85 11.83
C ASN A 48 -3.87 -18.80 10.83
N THR A 49 -4.32 -19.23 9.68
CA THR A 49 -4.78 -18.37 8.57
C THR A 49 -6.06 -17.57 8.86
N SER A 50 -6.69 -17.77 10.02
CA SER A 50 -7.78 -16.92 10.49
C SER A 50 -7.31 -15.72 11.33
N ARG A 51 -6.02 -15.67 11.70
CA ARG A 51 -5.43 -14.60 12.49
C ARG A 51 -4.65 -13.65 11.58
N ALA A 52 -5.17 -12.45 11.39
CA ALA A 52 -4.42 -11.39 10.71
C ALA A 52 -3.31 -10.86 11.66
N THR A 53 -2.09 -10.75 11.15
CA THR A 53 -0.90 -10.31 11.90
C THR A 53 -0.49 -8.89 11.57
N SER A 54 -0.68 -8.47 10.33
CA SER A 54 -0.27 -7.12 9.92
C SER A 54 -0.96 -6.65 8.63
N VAL A 55 -0.81 -5.38 8.33
CA VAL A 55 -1.31 -4.73 7.13
C VAL A 55 -0.15 -4.22 6.28
N GLY A 56 -0.15 -4.55 5.01
CA GLY A 56 0.71 -3.94 4.00
C GLY A 56 -0.07 -2.89 3.22
N PHE A 57 0.33 -1.63 3.31
CA PHE A 57 -0.25 -0.53 2.53
C PHE A 57 0.40 -0.47 1.16
N ILE A 58 -0.40 -0.49 0.10
CA ILE A 58 0.07 -0.41 -1.28
C ILE A 58 -0.40 0.92 -1.83
N SER A 59 0.56 1.81 -2.10
CA SER A 59 0.27 3.18 -2.48
C SER A 59 -0.05 3.30 -3.97
N PRO A 60 -0.92 4.26 -4.34
CA PRO A 60 -1.15 4.60 -5.73
C PRO A 60 0.11 5.21 -6.36
N SER A 61 0.09 5.40 -7.66
CA SER A 61 1.18 6.01 -8.42
C SER A 61 0.84 7.45 -8.79
N VAL A 62 1.85 8.30 -8.80
CA VAL A 62 1.76 9.66 -9.39
C VAL A 62 1.85 9.65 -10.92
N ALA A 63 2.10 8.47 -11.52
CA ALA A 63 2.12 8.30 -12.97
C ALA A 63 0.74 7.85 -13.48
N THR A 64 0.38 8.36 -14.68
CA THR A 64 -0.87 8.01 -15.38
C THR A 64 -0.77 6.71 -16.17
N TYR A 65 0.26 5.92 -15.95
CA TYR A 65 0.48 4.65 -16.65
C TYR A 65 -0.76 3.75 -16.54
N THR A 66 -1.12 3.08 -17.63
CA THR A 66 -2.34 2.25 -17.76
C THR A 66 -3.68 3.00 -17.60
N GLY A 67 -3.69 4.33 -17.77
CA GLY A 67 -4.93 5.12 -17.72
C GLY A 67 -5.47 5.36 -16.30
N LEU A 68 -4.63 5.16 -15.28
CA LEU A 68 -4.99 5.45 -13.89
C LEU A 68 -4.84 6.95 -13.58
N SER A 69 -5.71 7.48 -12.73
CA SER A 69 -5.56 8.81 -12.19
C SER A 69 -4.36 8.86 -11.25
N PRO A 70 -3.51 9.90 -11.34
CA PRO A 70 -2.43 10.10 -10.39
C PRO A 70 -2.95 10.20 -8.97
N GLY A 71 -2.22 9.59 -8.03
CA GLY A 71 -2.60 9.65 -6.62
C GLY A 71 -1.39 9.50 -5.72
N TYR A 72 -1.54 9.96 -4.49
CA TYR A 72 -0.57 9.72 -3.42
C TYR A 72 -1.31 9.51 -2.11
N ARG A 73 -0.61 8.94 -1.14
CA ARG A 73 -1.17 8.68 0.19
C ARG A 73 -0.32 9.35 1.25
N ILE A 74 -0.96 10.03 2.19
CA ILE A 74 -0.33 10.58 3.38
C ILE A 74 -0.62 9.62 4.54
N TYR A 75 0.40 9.27 5.29
CA TYR A 75 0.27 8.42 6.47
C TYR A 75 0.50 9.24 7.72
N HIS A 76 -0.44 9.18 8.64
CA HIS A 76 -0.29 9.71 9.99
C HIS A 76 0.25 8.60 10.88
N VAL A 77 1.46 8.78 11.36
CA VAL A 77 2.17 7.78 12.18
C VAL A 77 2.19 8.26 13.63
N ASP A 78 1.86 7.36 14.53
CA ASP A 78 2.02 7.59 15.96
C ASP A 78 3.50 7.73 16.30
N PRO A 79 3.94 8.81 16.96
CA PRO A 79 5.35 9.02 17.25
C PRO A 79 5.92 8.07 18.29
N ASP A 80 5.10 7.48 19.15
CA ASP A 80 5.53 6.59 20.23
C ASP A 80 5.51 5.12 19.82
N THR A 81 4.51 4.70 19.05
CA THR A 81 4.32 3.31 18.65
C THR A 81 4.69 3.03 17.21
N TYR A 82 4.91 4.07 16.41
CA TYR A 82 5.13 4.00 14.95
C TYR A 82 4.00 3.35 14.15
N GLN A 83 2.85 3.15 14.77
CA GLN A 83 1.67 2.61 14.08
C GLN A 83 1.03 3.64 13.17
N VAL A 84 0.53 3.19 12.04
CA VAL A 84 -0.27 4.04 11.13
C VAL A 84 -1.66 4.21 11.74
N ARG A 85 -2.01 5.47 12.11
CA ARG A 85 -3.30 5.80 12.73
C ARG A 85 -4.42 5.84 11.70
N ALA A 86 -4.25 6.65 10.65
CA ALA A 86 -5.23 6.77 9.58
C ALA A 86 -4.53 7.22 8.29
N PRO A 87 -4.54 6.43 7.23
CA PRO A 87 -4.06 6.90 5.93
C PRO A 87 -5.08 7.88 5.33
N VAL A 88 -4.59 9.00 4.84
CA VAL A 88 -5.37 9.94 4.02
C VAL A 88 -4.98 9.73 2.57
N ILE A 89 -5.96 9.41 1.73
CA ILE A 89 -5.77 9.25 0.30
C ILE A 89 -6.00 10.60 -0.36
N ARG A 90 -5.08 11.01 -1.23
CA ARG A 90 -5.23 12.17 -2.10
C ARG A 90 -5.20 11.69 -3.55
N LEU A 91 -6.32 11.77 -4.21
CA LEU A 91 -6.42 11.54 -5.65
C LEU A 91 -6.24 12.88 -6.37
N VAL A 92 -5.37 12.88 -7.36
CA VAL A 92 -5.23 14.00 -8.29
C VAL A 92 -6.06 13.64 -9.50
N ALA A 93 -7.27 14.20 -9.60
CA ALA A 93 -8.09 14.06 -10.80
C ALA A 93 -7.51 14.97 -11.88
N MET A 94 -6.94 14.41 -12.93
CA MET A 94 -6.60 15.16 -14.15
C MET A 94 -7.80 15.10 -15.09
N PHE A 95 -8.51 16.21 -15.19
CA PHE A 95 -9.47 16.40 -16.29
C PHE A 95 -8.74 17.03 -17.47
N VAL A 96 -8.62 16.30 -18.55
CA VAL A 96 -8.19 16.84 -19.85
C VAL A 96 -9.47 17.35 -20.53
N LEU A 97 -9.83 18.57 -20.27
CA LEU A 97 -10.83 19.29 -21.07
C LEU A 97 -10.09 20.23 -22.02
N ASP A 98 -10.20 19.97 -23.31
CA ASP A 98 -9.73 20.83 -24.41
C ASP A 98 -8.44 21.61 -24.15
N HIS A 99 -7.30 20.95 -24.25
CA HIS A 99 -5.95 21.52 -24.25
C HIS A 99 -5.43 22.20 -22.97
N HIS A 100 -6.18 22.14 -21.86
CA HIS A 100 -5.67 22.59 -20.56
C HIS A 100 -5.88 21.52 -19.49
N PRO A 101 -4.81 20.95 -18.91
CA PRO A 101 -4.93 20.05 -17.77
C PRO A 101 -5.30 20.85 -16.51
N TYR A 102 -6.45 20.54 -15.91
CA TYR A 102 -6.79 21.02 -14.57
C TYR A 102 -6.49 19.94 -13.54
N VAL A 103 -5.75 20.32 -12.51
CA VAL A 103 -5.54 19.49 -11.34
C VAL A 103 -6.54 19.93 -10.27
N VAL A 104 -7.50 19.08 -9.96
CA VAL A 104 -8.42 19.30 -8.85
C VAL A 104 -7.94 18.43 -7.69
N MET A 105 -7.52 19.08 -6.61
CA MET A 105 -7.23 18.40 -5.34
C MET A 105 -8.52 18.48 -4.51
N SER A 106 -9.13 17.34 -4.21
CA SER A 106 -10.25 17.27 -3.27
C SER A 106 -9.72 17.19 -1.84
N ASP A 107 -10.25 18.03 -0.97
CA ASP A 107 -9.98 17.98 0.47
C ASP A 107 -10.60 16.76 1.14
#